data_7fe32c743784d3ce9107077c8c9c6c5e
#
_entry.id   7fe32c743784d3ce9107077c8c9c6c5e
#
_cell.length_a   1.000
_cell.length_b   1.000
_cell.length_c   1.000
_cell.angle_alpha   90.00
_cell.angle_beta   90.00
_cell.angle_gamma   90.00
#
_symmetry.space_group_name_H-M   'P 1'
#
loop_
_entity.id
_entity.type
_entity.pdbx_description
1 polymer ?
#
loop_
_entity_poly.entity_id
_entity_poly.type
_entity_poly.pdbx_seq_one_letter_code
_entity_poly.pdbx_strand_id
1 'polypeptide(L)'
;AYEISLGLVGSEMCIRDRGIAVGMATNIPPHNLSEVIDGCVAYIEDPDIDLPGLMEHIKGPDFPTAGIIMGRSGIRAAYATGRGKITLRGRATIEEKKNGRAQIIVTEIPYMVNKARLIENIADLVKEKRIEGISDLNDETNRKGMRIVIDVRKDANPQVVLNQLYQYTQLQDTVGVIMLAIDHKVPKVMTLKQMIQKYVEFQDEVVRRRTQYDLKKARERAHILEGLKKATDIVDELIATIRACKGGMSEAKAAIMEQFGFDDPQADAIVKLQLGRLAGLEILKIEEELGSLNAKIRDWEEILADDARVLEIVKSELLEMKRRFGDDRRTEIETVTGEVDIEDLIAEEQCVYTLTEAGYI
;
A
#
# COMPACT_ATOMS: atom_id res chain seq x y z
N ALA A 1 17.63 2.70 -4.15
CA ALA A 1 16.46 3.44 -3.75
C ALA A 1 15.25 2.83 -4.48
N TYR A 2 14.56 1.91 -3.85
CA TYR A 2 13.25 1.49 -4.34
C TYR A 2 12.24 2.48 -3.78
N GLU A 3 11.91 3.48 -4.58
CA GLU A 3 10.71 4.26 -4.36
C GLU A 3 9.53 3.29 -4.45
N ILE A 4 8.88 3.06 -3.31
CA ILE A 4 7.51 2.57 -3.30
C ILE A 4 6.71 3.74 -3.85
N SER A 5 6.50 3.76 -5.18
CA SER A 5 5.65 4.78 -5.78
C SER A 5 4.21 4.48 -5.36
N LEU A 6 3.76 5.16 -4.32
CA LEU A 6 2.36 5.22 -3.85
C LEU A 6 1.42 5.90 -4.86
N GLY A 7 1.83 6.03 -6.10
CA GLY A 7 1.11 6.78 -7.12
C GLY A 7 0.61 5.99 -8.32
N LEU A 8 0.52 4.67 -8.25
CA LEU A 8 0.01 3.86 -9.36
C LEU A 8 -1.52 3.76 -9.32
N VAL A 9 -2.17 4.79 -9.79
CA VAL A 9 -3.58 4.74 -10.21
C VAL A 9 -3.59 4.39 -11.70
N GLY A 10 -3.91 3.15 -12.04
CA GLY A 10 -4.01 2.72 -13.44
C GLY A 10 -3.86 1.21 -13.62
N SER A 11 -3.85 0.76 -14.88
CA SER A 11 -3.74 -0.65 -15.29
C SER A 11 -2.52 -1.40 -14.71
N GLU A 12 -1.49 -0.69 -14.29
CA GLU A 12 -0.28 -1.27 -13.70
C GLU A 12 -0.49 -1.80 -12.28
N MET A 13 -1.45 -1.27 -11.49
CA MET A 13 -1.84 -1.85 -10.21
C MET A 13 -2.37 -3.27 -10.35
N CYS A 14 -3.12 -3.55 -11.42
CA CYS A 14 -3.67 -4.88 -11.68
C CYS A 14 -2.59 -5.93 -11.96
N ILE A 15 -1.42 -5.54 -12.47
CA ILE A 15 -0.30 -6.43 -12.75
C ILE A 15 0.47 -6.79 -11.46
N ARG A 16 0.53 -5.89 -10.49
CA ARG A 16 1.20 -6.15 -9.20
C ARG A 16 0.39 -7.04 -8.27
N ASP A 17 -0.92 -6.88 -8.26
CA ASP A 17 -1.82 -7.59 -7.34
C ASP A 17 -2.11 -9.01 -7.79
N ARG A 18 -1.89 -9.30 -9.09
CA ARG A 18 -2.11 -10.60 -9.70
C ARG A 18 -0.87 -11.09 -10.41
N GLY A 19 -0.40 -12.25 -10.01
CA GLY A 19 0.69 -12.94 -10.68
C GLY A 19 0.26 -14.36 -11.04
N ILE A 20 0.54 -14.76 -12.28
CA ILE A 20 0.34 -16.12 -12.75
C ILE A 20 1.69 -16.63 -13.25
N ALA A 21 2.22 -17.65 -12.55
CA ALA A 21 3.35 -18.44 -12.99
C ALA A 21 2.89 -19.89 -13.18
N VAL A 22 3.72 -20.72 -13.81
CA VAL A 22 3.36 -22.14 -13.97
C VAL A 22 3.16 -22.79 -12.60
N GLY A 23 1.91 -23.16 -12.30
CA GLY A 23 1.52 -23.80 -11.04
C GLY A 23 1.35 -22.85 -9.83
N MET A 24 1.50 -21.52 -9.99
CA MET A 24 1.35 -20.56 -8.91
C MET A 24 0.56 -19.32 -9.36
N ALA A 25 -0.39 -18.90 -8.54
CA ALA A 25 -1.15 -17.66 -8.74
C ALA A 25 -1.21 -16.86 -7.45
N THR A 26 -1.13 -15.54 -7.55
CA THR A 26 -1.40 -14.61 -6.44
C THR A 26 -2.51 -13.65 -6.83
N ASN A 27 -3.37 -13.30 -5.90
CA ASN A 27 -4.40 -12.30 -6.06
C ASN A 27 -4.67 -11.66 -4.70
N ILE A 28 -3.96 -10.58 -4.42
CA ILE A 28 -4.07 -9.81 -3.17
C ILE A 28 -4.94 -8.59 -3.48
N PRO A 29 -6.16 -8.48 -2.92
CA PRO A 29 -7.01 -7.35 -3.18
C PRO A 29 -6.40 -6.06 -2.62
N PRO A 30 -6.69 -4.89 -3.20
CA PRO A 30 -6.25 -3.60 -2.67
C PRO A 30 -6.84 -3.34 -1.29
N HIS A 31 -6.11 -2.59 -0.46
CA HIS A 31 -6.50 -2.22 0.90
C HIS A 31 -6.34 -0.72 1.09
N ASN A 32 -7.05 -0.17 2.07
CA ASN A 32 -6.89 1.21 2.48
C ASN A 32 -5.54 1.44 3.15
N LEU A 33 -4.79 2.44 2.69
CA LEU A 33 -3.45 2.73 3.19
C LEU A 33 -3.45 3.08 4.69
N SER A 34 -4.41 3.88 5.12
CA SER A 34 -4.53 4.30 6.52
C SER A 34 -4.76 3.11 7.44
N GLU A 35 -5.66 2.20 7.05
CA GLU A 35 -5.95 0.98 7.82
C GLU A 35 -4.75 0.03 7.90
N VAL A 36 -4.02 -0.15 6.79
CA VAL A 36 -2.83 -1.01 6.77
C VAL A 36 -1.73 -0.44 7.64
N ILE A 37 -1.51 0.89 7.60
CA ILE A 37 -0.52 1.53 8.47
C ILE A 37 -0.92 1.39 9.95
N ASP A 38 -2.20 1.58 10.29
CA ASP A 38 -2.68 1.38 11.66
C ASP A 38 -2.46 -0.07 12.13
N GLY A 39 -2.70 -1.03 11.26
CA GLY A 39 -2.40 -2.44 11.54
C GLY A 39 -0.90 -2.73 11.72
N CYS A 40 -0.03 -2.09 10.94
CA CYS A 40 1.42 -2.20 11.11
C CYS A 40 1.88 -1.57 12.44
N VAL A 41 1.34 -0.40 12.80
CA VAL A 41 1.63 0.27 14.07
C VAL A 41 1.16 -0.59 15.25
N ALA A 42 -0.05 -1.13 15.19
CA ALA A 42 -0.57 -2.03 16.22
C ALA A 42 0.31 -3.28 16.40
N TYR A 43 0.81 -3.85 15.31
CA TYR A 43 1.75 -4.98 15.37
C TYR A 43 3.12 -4.58 15.96
N ILE A 44 3.62 -3.39 15.69
CA ILE A 44 4.89 -2.89 16.29
C ILE A 44 4.72 -2.69 17.80
N GLU A 45 3.55 -2.22 18.25
CA GLU A 45 3.23 -2.01 19.66
C GLU A 45 2.97 -3.32 20.42
N ASP A 46 2.31 -4.27 19.76
CA ASP A 46 2.02 -5.61 20.29
C ASP A 46 2.29 -6.69 19.24
N PRO A 47 3.50 -7.29 19.20
CA PRO A 47 3.84 -8.36 18.25
C PRO A 47 2.98 -9.63 18.43
N ASP A 48 2.36 -9.82 19.58
CA ASP A 48 1.50 -10.97 19.87
C ASP A 48 0.03 -10.74 19.46
N ILE A 49 -0.32 -9.53 18.98
CA ILE A 49 -1.67 -9.20 18.50
C ILE A 49 -2.27 -10.33 17.65
N ASP A 50 -3.48 -10.73 17.96
CA ASP A 50 -4.19 -11.79 17.25
C ASP A 50 -4.89 -11.27 15.97
N LEU A 51 -5.51 -12.17 15.20
CA LEU A 51 -6.22 -11.79 13.99
C LEU A 51 -7.43 -10.88 14.26
N PRO A 52 -8.30 -11.13 15.26
CA PRO A 52 -9.35 -10.19 15.64
C PRO A 52 -8.84 -8.79 15.93
N GLY A 53 -7.78 -8.64 16.70
CA GLY A 53 -7.17 -7.36 17.02
C GLY A 53 -6.64 -6.64 15.77
N LEU A 54 -5.98 -7.34 14.85
CA LEU A 54 -5.57 -6.76 13.57
C LEU A 54 -6.77 -6.33 12.71
N MET A 55 -7.88 -7.06 12.76
CA MET A 55 -9.10 -6.74 12.01
C MET A 55 -9.89 -5.55 12.59
N GLU A 56 -9.58 -5.07 13.78
CA GLU A 56 -10.10 -3.79 14.28
C GLU A 56 -9.50 -2.61 13.49
N HIS A 57 -8.25 -2.73 13.09
CA HIS A 57 -7.53 -1.74 12.29
C HIS A 57 -7.75 -1.97 10.79
N ILE A 58 -7.56 -3.19 10.29
CA ILE A 58 -7.70 -3.57 8.89
C ILE A 58 -9.02 -4.29 8.69
N LYS A 59 -10.07 -3.54 8.39
CA LYS A 59 -11.46 -4.07 8.32
C LYS A 59 -11.68 -5.04 7.17
N GLY A 60 -10.95 -4.84 6.06
CA GLY A 60 -11.10 -5.63 4.85
C GLY A 60 -10.50 -4.94 3.62
N PRO A 61 -10.56 -5.56 2.44
CA PRO A 61 -10.18 -4.91 1.19
C PRO A 61 -10.92 -3.60 0.96
N ASP A 62 -10.26 -2.68 0.25
CA ASP A 62 -10.81 -1.40 -0.15
C ASP A 62 -10.55 -1.19 -1.64
N PHE A 63 -11.61 -1.29 -2.44
CA PHE A 63 -11.50 -1.26 -3.89
C PHE A 63 -11.60 0.17 -4.44
N PRO A 64 -10.81 0.55 -5.45
CA PRO A 64 -10.86 1.88 -6.04
C PRO A 64 -12.19 2.19 -6.73
N THR A 65 -12.96 1.16 -7.11
CA THR A 65 -14.30 1.28 -7.69
C THR A 65 -15.41 1.34 -6.65
N ALA A 66 -15.04 1.43 -5.35
CA ALA A 66 -15.96 1.34 -4.23
C ALA A 66 -16.76 0.02 -4.22
N GLY A 67 -18.10 0.08 -4.13
CA GLY A 67 -18.95 -1.10 -4.04
C GLY A 67 -19.14 -1.58 -2.58
N ILE A 68 -19.84 -2.69 -2.44
CA ILE A 68 -20.26 -3.23 -1.15
C ILE A 68 -19.73 -4.67 -1.03
N ILE A 69 -18.98 -4.96 0.02
CA ILE A 69 -18.59 -6.33 0.38
C ILE A 69 -19.70 -6.97 1.19
N MET A 70 -20.18 -8.12 0.72
CA MET A 70 -21.25 -8.86 1.35
C MET A 70 -20.69 -9.87 2.36
N GLY A 71 -20.85 -9.56 3.66
CA GLY A 71 -20.41 -10.39 4.76
C GLY A 71 -18.91 -10.32 5.08
N ARG A 72 -18.56 -10.64 6.31
CA ARG A 72 -17.18 -10.62 6.82
C ARG A 72 -16.49 -12.00 6.86
N SER A 73 -17.23 -13.07 6.63
CA SER A 73 -16.71 -14.45 6.71
C SER A 73 -15.60 -14.71 5.70
N GLY A 74 -15.79 -14.25 4.44
CA GLY A 74 -14.78 -14.39 3.39
C GLY A 74 -13.50 -13.59 3.68
N ILE A 75 -13.61 -12.40 4.26
CA ILE A 75 -12.46 -11.58 4.69
C ILE A 75 -11.70 -12.30 5.80
N ARG A 76 -12.42 -12.78 6.83
CA ARG A 76 -11.81 -13.50 7.95
C ARG A 76 -11.10 -14.76 7.49
N ALA A 77 -11.70 -15.54 6.60
CA ALA A 77 -11.09 -16.74 6.02
C ALA A 77 -9.81 -16.39 5.24
N ALA A 78 -9.86 -15.33 4.41
CA ALA A 78 -8.69 -14.87 3.65
C ALA A 78 -7.54 -14.45 4.57
N TYR A 79 -7.82 -13.69 5.62
CA TYR A 79 -6.81 -13.20 6.55
C TYR A 79 -6.24 -14.29 7.47
N ALA A 80 -7.06 -15.28 7.84
CA ALA A 80 -6.64 -16.40 8.67
C ALA A 80 -5.80 -17.44 7.92
N THR A 81 -6.11 -17.70 6.65
CA THR A 81 -5.51 -18.81 5.89
C THR A 81 -4.70 -18.39 4.68
N GLY A 82 -4.75 -17.10 4.32
CA GLY A 82 -4.19 -16.58 3.07
C GLY A 82 -5.04 -16.92 1.83
N ARG A 83 -6.22 -17.56 1.99
CA ARG A 83 -7.14 -17.89 0.91
C ARG A 83 -8.57 -17.62 1.32
N GLY A 84 -9.35 -17.01 0.42
CA GLY A 84 -10.75 -16.72 0.68
C GLY A 84 -11.50 -16.32 -0.57
N LYS A 85 -12.82 -16.18 -0.41
CA LYS A 85 -13.72 -15.66 -1.43
C LYS A 85 -14.49 -14.51 -0.84
N ILE A 86 -14.48 -13.37 -1.51
CA ILE A 86 -15.15 -12.14 -1.06
C ILE A 86 -16.18 -11.80 -2.12
N THR A 87 -17.46 -11.75 -1.73
CA THR A 87 -18.53 -11.31 -2.61
C THR A 87 -18.58 -9.80 -2.62
N LEU A 88 -18.42 -9.21 -3.80
CA LEU A 88 -18.45 -7.78 -4.04
C LEU A 88 -19.68 -7.44 -4.87
N ARG A 89 -20.49 -6.51 -4.40
CA ARG A 89 -21.71 -6.05 -5.04
C ARG A 89 -21.57 -4.60 -5.48
N GLY A 90 -22.04 -4.28 -6.69
CA GLY A 90 -22.18 -2.90 -7.15
C GLY A 90 -23.26 -2.15 -6.39
N ARG A 91 -23.10 -0.85 -6.24
CA ARG A 91 -24.11 -0.01 -5.59
C ARG A 91 -25.20 0.34 -6.57
N ALA A 92 -26.43 -0.05 -6.23
CA ALA A 92 -27.62 0.27 -6.98
C ALA A 92 -28.68 0.87 -6.08
N THR A 93 -29.43 1.84 -6.59
CA THR A 93 -30.56 2.49 -5.91
C THR A 93 -31.81 2.42 -6.77
N ILE A 94 -32.96 2.25 -6.14
CA ILE A 94 -34.25 2.27 -6.84
C ILE A 94 -34.86 3.65 -6.65
N GLU A 95 -35.17 4.32 -7.74
CA GLU A 95 -35.84 5.63 -7.77
C GLU A 95 -37.17 5.53 -8.50
N GLU A 96 -38.20 6.21 -7.99
CA GLU A 96 -39.50 6.33 -8.67
C GLU A 96 -39.54 7.59 -9.54
N LYS A 97 -39.91 7.42 -10.81
CA LYS A 97 -40.17 8.52 -11.73
C LYS A 97 -41.54 9.15 -11.47
N LYS A 98 -41.69 10.42 -11.82
CA LYS A 98 -42.96 11.17 -11.70
C LYS A 98 -44.15 10.51 -12.42
N ASN A 99 -43.91 9.58 -13.31
CA ASN A 99 -44.93 8.81 -14.07
C ASN A 99 -45.31 7.48 -13.39
N GLY A 100 -44.84 7.23 -12.14
CA GLY A 100 -45.10 5.98 -11.42
C GLY A 100 -44.36 4.76 -11.99
N ARG A 101 -43.30 4.98 -12.78
CA ARG A 101 -42.36 3.93 -13.20
C ARG A 101 -41.13 3.96 -12.30
N ALA A 102 -40.64 2.80 -11.91
CA ALA A 102 -39.39 2.67 -11.20
C ALA A 102 -38.20 2.61 -12.17
N GLN A 103 -37.05 3.09 -11.71
CA GLN A 103 -35.78 2.93 -12.38
C GLN A 103 -34.74 2.43 -11.36
N ILE A 104 -33.86 1.55 -11.79
CA ILE A 104 -32.70 1.12 -11.03
C ILE A 104 -31.50 1.90 -11.55
N ILE A 105 -30.81 2.60 -10.66
CA ILE A 105 -29.62 3.40 -10.97
C ILE A 105 -28.41 2.74 -10.36
N VAL A 106 -27.49 2.31 -11.19
CA VAL A 106 -26.20 1.74 -10.76
C VAL A 106 -25.14 2.84 -10.81
N THR A 107 -24.55 3.14 -9.65
CA THR A 107 -23.53 4.16 -9.49
C THR A 107 -22.13 3.58 -9.31
N GLU A 108 -22.02 2.33 -8.86
CA GLU A 108 -20.76 1.64 -8.66
C GLU A 108 -20.88 0.20 -9.15
N ILE A 109 -19.81 -0.31 -9.76
CA ILE A 109 -19.73 -1.71 -10.24
C ILE A 109 -18.57 -2.42 -9.52
N PRO A 110 -18.61 -3.76 -9.39
CA PRO A 110 -17.56 -4.51 -8.76
C PRO A 110 -16.20 -4.29 -9.43
N TYR A 111 -15.14 -4.42 -8.64
CA TYR A 111 -13.76 -4.26 -9.10
C TYR A 111 -13.45 -5.24 -10.23
N MET A 112 -12.75 -4.76 -11.28
CA MET A 112 -12.39 -5.51 -12.49
C MET A 112 -13.55 -5.86 -13.44
N VAL A 113 -14.77 -5.43 -13.17
CA VAL A 113 -15.88 -5.60 -14.11
C VAL A 113 -15.83 -4.53 -15.20
N ASN A 114 -15.94 -4.96 -16.45
CA ASN A 114 -16.04 -4.04 -17.59
C ASN A 114 -17.48 -3.56 -17.75
N LYS A 115 -17.70 -2.25 -17.63
CA LYS A 115 -19.01 -1.61 -17.70
C LYS A 115 -19.75 -1.92 -19.01
N ALA A 116 -19.09 -1.76 -20.16
CA ALA A 116 -19.72 -1.98 -21.46
C ALA A 116 -20.19 -3.44 -21.61
N ARG A 117 -19.33 -4.39 -21.23
CA ARG A 117 -19.67 -5.81 -21.25
C ARG A 117 -20.79 -6.17 -20.26
N LEU A 118 -20.84 -5.51 -19.10
CA LEU A 118 -21.94 -5.69 -18.14
C LEU A 118 -23.28 -5.24 -18.77
N ILE A 119 -23.31 -4.07 -19.44
CA ILE A 119 -24.48 -3.55 -20.11
C ILE A 119 -24.94 -4.47 -21.24
N GLU A 120 -24.01 -4.95 -22.08
CA GLU A 120 -24.29 -5.92 -23.14
C GLU A 120 -24.88 -7.20 -22.57
N ASN A 121 -24.29 -7.76 -21.52
CA ASN A 121 -24.76 -8.98 -20.85
C ASN A 121 -26.18 -8.81 -20.28
N ILE A 122 -26.49 -7.67 -19.66
CA ILE A 122 -27.84 -7.36 -19.19
C ILE A 122 -28.82 -7.35 -20.37
N ALA A 123 -28.47 -6.67 -21.47
CA ALA A 123 -29.32 -6.58 -22.64
C ALA A 123 -29.57 -7.97 -23.28
N ASP A 124 -28.59 -8.85 -23.30
CA ASP A 124 -28.74 -10.20 -23.83
C ASP A 124 -29.62 -11.07 -22.92
N LEU A 125 -29.47 -10.98 -21.59
CA LEU A 125 -30.34 -11.69 -20.63
C LEU A 125 -31.80 -11.22 -20.73
N VAL A 126 -32.05 -9.96 -21.05
CA VAL A 126 -33.41 -9.45 -21.31
C VAL A 126 -33.97 -10.01 -22.62
N LYS A 127 -33.18 -10.08 -23.70
CA LYS A 127 -33.58 -10.68 -24.98
C LYS A 127 -33.90 -12.17 -24.83
N GLU A 128 -33.09 -12.89 -24.03
CA GLU A 128 -33.26 -14.32 -23.72
C GLU A 128 -34.43 -14.57 -22.74
N LYS A 129 -35.10 -13.53 -22.25
CA LYS A 129 -36.19 -13.60 -21.25
C LYS A 129 -35.77 -14.25 -19.93
N ARG A 130 -34.50 -14.17 -19.57
CA ARG A 130 -34.00 -14.64 -18.27
C ARG A 130 -34.17 -13.59 -17.18
N ILE A 131 -34.19 -12.33 -17.56
CA ILE A 131 -34.57 -11.19 -16.70
C ILE A 131 -35.74 -10.51 -17.38
N GLU A 132 -36.87 -10.53 -16.70
CA GLU A 132 -38.09 -9.87 -17.18
C GLU A 132 -38.31 -8.55 -16.42
N GLY A 133 -39.14 -7.66 -16.97
CA GLY A 133 -39.50 -6.41 -16.28
C GLY A 133 -38.62 -5.21 -16.62
N ILE A 134 -37.57 -5.36 -17.43
CA ILE A 134 -36.76 -4.24 -17.93
C ILE A 134 -37.40 -3.70 -19.21
N SER A 135 -37.57 -2.38 -19.28
CA SER A 135 -38.12 -1.69 -20.48
C SER A 135 -37.05 -0.98 -21.29
N ASP A 136 -36.02 -0.43 -20.65
CA ASP A 136 -34.92 0.29 -21.32
C ASP A 136 -33.64 0.22 -20.47
N LEU A 137 -32.48 0.35 -21.11
CA LEU A 137 -31.15 0.28 -20.49
C LEU A 137 -30.25 1.35 -21.11
N ASN A 138 -29.87 2.33 -20.32
CA ASN A 138 -29.10 3.49 -20.78
C ASN A 138 -27.83 3.70 -19.95
N ASP A 139 -26.73 4.06 -20.61
CA ASP A 139 -25.51 4.52 -19.97
C ASP A 139 -25.47 6.06 -19.95
N GLU A 140 -25.76 6.65 -18.81
CA GLU A 140 -25.75 8.09 -18.57
C GLU A 140 -24.45 8.56 -17.89
N THR A 141 -23.39 7.75 -17.92
CA THR A 141 -22.11 8.08 -17.31
C THR A 141 -21.55 9.38 -17.86
N ASN A 142 -21.17 10.30 -16.99
CA ASN A 142 -20.64 11.60 -17.35
C ASN A 142 -19.48 12.00 -16.39
N ARG A 143 -19.01 13.26 -16.51
CA ARG A 143 -17.92 13.79 -15.66
C ARG A 143 -18.22 13.80 -14.14
N LYS A 144 -19.50 13.69 -13.75
CA LYS A 144 -19.91 13.64 -12.33
C LYS A 144 -19.82 12.25 -11.74
N GLY A 145 -19.71 11.21 -12.57
CA GLY A 145 -19.59 9.84 -12.12
C GLY A 145 -20.26 8.84 -13.05
N MET A 146 -20.16 7.57 -12.66
CA MET A 146 -20.82 6.46 -13.34
C MET A 146 -22.32 6.47 -13.03
N ARG A 147 -23.13 6.27 -14.06
CA ARG A 147 -24.58 6.17 -13.94
C ARG A 147 -25.13 5.26 -15.05
N ILE A 148 -25.53 4.06 -14.68
CA ILE A 148 -26.26 3.14 -15.55
C ILE A 148 -27.71 3.17 -15.09
N VAL A 149 -28.62 3.48 -16.01
CA VAL A 149 -30.05 3.61 -15.72
C VAL A 149 -30.78 2.45 -16.38
N ILE A 150 -31.50 1.68 -15.57
CA ILE A 150 -32.33 0.54 -15.98
C ILE A 150 -33.77 0.89 -15.69
N ASP A 151 -34.56 1.13 -16.71
CA ASP A 151 -35.97 1.44 -16.58
C ASP A 151 -36.79 0.16 -16.39
N VAL A 152 -37.57 0.10 -15.31
CA VAL A 152 -38.41 -1.04 -14.98
C VAL A 152 -39.83 -0.81 -15.50
N ARG A 153 -40.48 -1.88 -16.00
CA ARG A 153 -41.88 -1.82 -16.43
C ARG A 153 -42.80 -1.60 -15.23
N LYS A 154 -44.00 -1.03 -15.45
CA LYS A 154 -44.97 -0.74 -14.39
C LYS A 154 -45.50 -1.99 -13.70
N ASP A 155 -45.54 -3.11 -14.41
CA ASP A 155 -46.06 -4.40 -13.97
C ASP A 155 -45.03 -5.26 -13.25
N ALA A 156 -43.78 -4.80 -13.18
CA ALA A 156 -42.67 -5.54 -12.57
C ALA A 156 -42.25 -4.92 -11.22
N ASN A 157 -41.89 -5.79 -10.27
CA ASN A 157 -41.34 -5.35 -8.99
C ASN A 157 -39.84 -4.99 -9.16
N PRO A 158 -39.42 -3.74 -8.92
CA PRO A 158 -38.06 -3.31 -9.13
C PRO A 158 -37.04 -4.03 -8.22
N GLN A 159 -37.46 -4.45 -7.02
CA GLN A 159 -36.59 -5.19 -6.11
C GLN A 159 -36.27 -6.59 -6.66
N VAL A 160 -37.27 -7.28 -7.21
CA VAL A 160 -37.07 -8.60 -7.84
C VAL A 160 -36.15 -8.49 -9.04
N VAL A 161 -36.35 -7.45 -9.88
CA VAL A 161 -35.46 -7.20 -11.03
C VAL A 161 -34.02 -6.94 -10.55
N LEU A 162 -33.84 -6.14 -9.48
CA LEU A 162 -32.51 -5.86 -8.93
C LEU A 162 -31.86 -7.15 -8.37
N ASN A 163 -32.59 -7.99 -7.68
CA ASN A 163 -32.10 -9.28 -7.17
C ASN A 163 -31.69 -10.22 -8.31
N GLN A 164 -32.49 -10.27 -9.39
CA GLN A 164 -32.13 -11.02 -10.61
C GLN A 164 -30.85 -10.49 -11.27
N LEU A 165 -30.67 -9.15 -11.31
CA LEU A 165 -29.44 -8.53 -11.81
C LEU A 165 -28.22 -8.95 -10.98
N TYR A 166 -28.31 -8.98 -9.65
CA TYR A 166 -27.23 -9.45 -8.78
C TYR A 166 -26.92 -10.93 -8.98
N GLN A 167 -27.93 -11.77 -9.24
CA GLN A 167 -27.73 -13.21 -9.39
C GLN A 167 -27.19 -13.61 -10.78
N TYR A 168 -27.68 -12.97 -11.84
CA TYR A 168 -27.38 -13.42 -13.22
C TYR A 168 -26.32 -12.58 -13.92
N THR A 169 -25.86 -11.48 -13.33
CA THR A 169 -24.88 -10.60 -13.96
C THR A 169 -23.67 -10.35 -13.05
N GLN A 170 -22.63 -9.73 -13.61
CA GLN A 170 -21.45 -9.30 -12.85
C GLN A 170 -21.69 -8.03 -12.01
N LEU A 171 -22.94 -7.63 -11.79
CA LEU A 171 -23.28 -6.58 -10.82
C LEU A 171 -23.00 -7.04 -9.39
N GLN A 172 -23.00 -8.35 -9.15
CA GLN A 172 -22.40 -9.01 -8.01
C GLN A 172 -21.38 -10.04 -8.52
N ASP A 173 -20.18 -10.02 -8.01
CA ASP A 173 -19.11 -10.93 -8.42
C ASP A 173 -18.29 -11.39 -7.21
N THR A 174 -17.59 -12.52 -7.35
CA THR A 174 -16.78 -13.09 -6.30
C THR A 174 -15.30 -12.88 -6.59
N VAL A 175 -14.63 -12.15 -5.73
CA VAL A 175 -13.18 -11.94 -5.76
C VAL A 175 -12.50 -13.06 -4.97
N GLY A 176 -11.77 -13.93 -5.67
CA GLY A 176 -10.93 -14.95 -5.02
C GLY A 176 -9.66 -14.31 -4.49
N VAL A 177 -9.38 -14.51 -3.20
CA VAL A 177 -8.17 -14.00 -2.54
C VAL A 177 -7.14 -15.12 -2.43
N ILE A 178 -5.91 -14.86 -2.86
CA ILE A 178 -4.75 -15.73 -2.71
C ILE A 178 -3.57 -14.86 -2.30
N MET A 179 -3.23 -14.89 -1.02
CA MET A 179 -2.17 -14.06 -0.43
C MET A 179 -0.82 -14.77 -0.52
N LEU A 180 -0.38 -15.03 -1.77
CA LEU A 180 0.91 -15.65 -2.04
C LEU A 180 1.97 -14.57 -2.26
N ALA A 181 3.03 -14.60 -1.47
CA ALA A 181 4.17 -13.71 -1.58
C ALA A 181 5.49 -14.49 -1.52
N ILE A 182 6.58 -13.85 -1.92
CA ILE A 182 7.92 -14.46 -1.90
C ILE A 182 8.62 -14.03 -0.61
N ASP A 183 8.86 -15.01 0.29
CA ASP A 183 9.65 -14.84 1.50
C ASP A 183 11.01 -15.52 1.32
N HIS A 184 12.13 -14.76 1.38
CA HIS A 184 13.48 -15.27 1.19
C HIS A 184 13.65 -16.15 -0.05
N LYS A 185 13.10 -15.71 -1.19
CA LYS A 185 13.09 -16.43 -2.50
C LYS A 185 12.19 -17.68 -2.53
N VAL A 186 11.40 -17.95 -1.51
CA VAL A 186 10.46 -19.08 -1.46
C VAL A 186 9.03 -18.54 -1.53
N PRO A 187 8.19 -18.99 -2.48
CA PRO A 187 6.79 -18.59 -2.54
C PRO A 187 6.02 -19.26 -1.40
N LYS A 188 5.24 -18.45 -0.66
CA LYS A 188 4.42 -18.92 0.46
C LYS A 188 3.07 -18.23 0.44
N VAL A 189 2.01 -18.98 0.75
CA VAL A 189 0.71 -18.37 1.10
C VAL A 189 0.79 -17.95 2.55
N MET A 190 0.53 -16.66 2.80
CA MET A 190 0.70 -16.05 4.12
C MET A 190 -0.63 -15.56 4.68
N THR A 191 -0.77 -15.60 6.00
CA THR A 191 -1.85 -14.93 6.72
C THR A 191 -1.61 -13.41 6.75
N LEU A 192 -2.64 -12.63 7.09
CA LEU A 192 -2.49 -11.17 7.24
C LEU A 192 -1.39 -10.81 8.24
N LYS A 193 -1.40 -11.46 9.42
CA LYS A 193 -0.36 -11.24 10.45
C LYS A 193 1.05 -11.50 9.92
N GLN A 194 1.23 -12.61 9.19
CA GLN A 194 2.53 -12.94 8.60
C GLN A 194 2.98 -11.91 7.56
N MET A 195 2.06 -11.36 6.75
CA MET A 195 2.40 -10.32 5.78
C MET A 195 2.86 -9.03 6.46
N ILE A 196 2.13 -8.59 7.49
CA ILE A 196 2.48 -7.42 8.29
C ILE A 196 3.84 -7.63 8.98
N GLN A 197 4.03 -8.78 9.62
CA GLN A 197 5.29 -9.14 10.25
C GLN A 197 6.47 -9.05 9.27
N LYS A 198 6.35 -9.69 8.10
CA LYS A 198 7.42 -9.67 7.09
C LYS A 198 7.68 -8.27 6.52
N TYR A 199 6.66 -7.46 6.43
CA TYR A 199 6.81 -6.07 6.02
C TYR A 199 7.55 -5.25 7.07
N VAL A 200 7.20 -5.38 8.35
CA VAL A 200 7.88 -4.68 9.46
C VAL A 200 9.35 -5.14 9.59
N GLU A 201 9.61 -6.46 9.51
CA GLU A 201 10.97 -7.01 9.48
C GLU A 201 11.80 -6.42 8.33
N PHE A 202 11.20 -6.30 7.15
CA PHE A 202 11.88 -5.69 6.00
C PHE A 202 12.15 -4.18 6.20
N GLN A 203 11.21 -3.45 6.80
CA GLN A 203 11.42 -2.02 7.11
C GLN A 203 12.52 -1.84 8.16
N ASP A 204 12.58 -2.68 9.19
CA ASP A 204 13.69 -2.69 10.16
C ASP A 204 15.03 -2.87 9.44
N GLU A 205 15.15 -3.86 8.56
CA GLU A 205 16.38 -4.11 7.79
C GLU A 205 16.75 -2.89 6.92
N VAL A 206 15.78 -2.26 6.26
CA VAL A 206 16.01 -1.07 5.44
C VAL A 206 16.51 0.10 6.28
N VAL A 207 15.91 0.37 7.44
CA VAL A 207 16.35 1.45 8.34
C VAL A 207 17.77 1.19 8.85
N ARG A 208 18.06 -0.05 9.28
CA ARG A 208 19.43 -0.42 9.72
C ARG A 208 20.47 -0.24 8.62
N ARG A 209 20.20 -0.72 7.41
CA ARG A 209 21.13 -0.57 6.28
C ARG A 209 21.35 0.91 5.92
N ARG A 210 20.30 1.71 5.91
CA ARG A 210 20.40 3.16 5.66
C ARG A 210 21.24 3.83 6.73
N THR A 211 20.95 3.57 8.00
CA THR A 211 21.69 4.14 9.13
C THR A 211 23.16 3.72 9.12
N GLN A 212 23.47 2.44 8.83
CA GLN A 212 24.84 1.95 8.69
C GLN A 212 25.60 2.64 7.55
N TYR A 213 24.94 2.87 6.41
CA TYR A 213 25.53 3.58 5.29
C TYR A 213 25.84 5.04 5.64
N ASP A 214 24.88 5.73 6.26
CA ASP A 214 25.03 7.14 6.66
C ASP A 214 26.11 7.28 7.74
N LEU A 215 26.14 6.37 8.71
CA LEU A 215 27.15 6.30 9.75
C LEU A 215 28.57 6.11 9.13
N LYS A 216 28.70 5.17 8.20
CA LYS A 216 29.97 4.94 7.50
C LYS A 216 30.44 6.21 6.77
N LYS A 217 29.55 6.86 6.02
CA LYS A 217 29.85 8.10 5.30
C LYS A 217 30.23 9.25 6.23
N ALA A 218 29.53 9.39 7.34
CA ALA A 218 29.82 10.41 8.34
C ALA A 218 31.18 10.17 9.02
N ARG A 219 31.49 8.92 9.38
CA ARG A 219 32.81 8.57 9.94
C ARG A 219 33.96 8.83 8.97
N GLU A 220 33.80 8.45 7.68
CA GLU A 220 34.77 8.75 6.63
C GLU A 220 35.00 10.28 6.50
N ARG A 221 33.93 11.07 6.55
CA ARG A 221 34.03 12.54 6.47
C ARG A 221 34.62 13.16 7.73
N ALA A 222 34.17 12.73 8.92
CA ALA A 222 34.68 13.19 10.20
C ALA A 222 36.21 12.93 10.32
N HIS A 223 36.63 11.74 9.92
CA HIS A 223 38.06 11.37 9.92
C HIS A 223 38.90 12.29 9.03
N ILE A 224 38.41 12.70 7.86
CA ILE A 224 39.11 13.67 7.00
C ILE A 224 39.14 15.05 7.69
N LEU A 225 38.02 15.49 8.29
CA LEU A 225 37.96 16.78 8.98
C LEU A 225 38.89 16.83 10.23
N GLU A 226 38.98 15.73 10.98
CA GLU A 226 39.93 15.61 12.10
C GLU A 226 41.37 15.77 11.62
N GLY A 227 41.72 15.15 10.48
CA GLY A 227 43.03 15.35 9.84
C GLY A 227 43.28 16.80 9.42
N LEU A 228 42.24 17.45 8.81
CA LEU A 228 42.33 18.86 8.43
C LEU A 228 42.46 19.77 9.64
N LYS A 229 41.71 19.52 10.74
CA LYS A 229 41.84 20.27 11.99
C LYS A 229 43.27 20.14 12.55
N LYS A 230 43.80 18.91 12.68
CA LYS A 230 45.18 18.68 13.13
C LYS A 230 46.19 19.36 12.20
N ALA A 231 45.94 19.38 10.89
CA ALA A 231 46.81 20.04 9.91
C ALA A 231 46.83 21.57 10.08
N THR A 232 45.75 22.20 10.53
CA THR A 232 45.71 23.64 10.79
C THR A 232 46.59 24.06 11.98
N ASP A 233 46.74 23.19 13.00
CA ASP A 233 47.54 23.47 14.17
C ASP A 233 49.08 23.40 13.83
N ILE A 234 49.45 22.67 12.80
CA ILE A 234 50.85 22.45 12.38
C ILE A 234 51.11 22.96 10.96
N VAL A 235 50.38 23.99 10.52
CA VAL A 235 50.35 24.43 9.13
C VAL A 235 51.73 24.88 8.62
N ASP A 236 52.53 25.57 9.42
CA ASP A 236 53.85 26.07 9.02
C ASP A 236 54.84 24.93 8.75
N GLU A 237 54.80 23.89 9.59
CA GLU A 237 55.63 22.68 9.43
C GLU A 237 55.19 21.90 8.18
N LEU A 238 53.90 21.78 7.92
CA LEU A 238 53.36 21.14 6.71
C LEU A 238 53.78 21.86 5.45
N ILE A 239 53.69 23.19 5.41
CA ILE A 239 54.14 24.00 4.29
C ILE A 239 55.64 23.83 4.05
N ALA A 240 56.48 23.82 5.09
CA ALA A 240 57.89 23.62 5.00
C ALA A 240 58.22 22.23 4.40
N THR A 241 57.55 21.17 4.85
CA THR A 241 57.67 19.81 4.36
C THR A 241 57.27 19.69 2.88
N ILE A 242 56.11 20.25 2.51
CA ILE A 242 55.64 20.21 1.13
C ILE A 242 56.61 20.95 0.17
N ARG A 243 57.17 22.08 0.60
CA ARG A 243 58.14 22.86 -0.19
C ARG A 243 59.50 22.16 -0.34
N ALA A 244 59.88 21.30 0.60
CA ALA A 244 61.11 20.53 0.55
C ALA A 244 61.02 19.37 -0.47
N CYS A 245 59.81 18.88 -0.79
CA CYS A 245 59.59 17.79 -1.75
C CYS A 245 59.81 18.27 -3.19
N LYS A 246 60.61 17.50 -3.95
CA LYS A 246 60.92 17.77 -5.36
C LYS A 246 60.11 16.96 -6.36
N GLY A 247 59.44 15.91 -5.91
CA GLY A 247 58.76 14.90 -6.76
C GLY A 247 57.22 15.13 -6.91
N GLY A 248 56.69 16.31 -6.58
CA GLY A 248 55.27 16.63 -6.80
C GLY A 248 54.32 16.12 -5.72
N MET A 249 53.01 16.04 -6.03
CA MET A 249 51.95 15.77 -5.04
C MET A 249 52.09 14.37 -4.39
N SER A 250 52.56 13.37 -5.10
CA SER A 250 52.70 11.99 -4.57
C SER A 250 53.80 11.91 -3.51
N GLU A 251 54.94 12.60 -3.73
CA GLU A 251 56.05 12.66 -2.78
C GLU A 251 55.64 13.49 -1.55
N ALA A 252 54.98 14.62 -1.77
CA ALA A 252 54.46 15.46 -0.68
C ALA A 252 53.46 14.68 0.21
N LYS A 253 52.57 13.90 -0.37
CA LYS A 253 51.64 13.03 0.35
C LYS A 253 52.38 12.00 1.21
N ALA A 254 53.35 11.30 0.64
CA ALA A 254 54.19 10.32 1.37
C ALA A 254 54.95 10.95 2.54
N ALA A 255 55.55 12.12 2.32
CA ALA A 255 56.27 12.86 3.36
C ALA A 255 55.39 13.29 4.52
N ILE A 256 54.15 13.76 4.21
CA ILE A 256 53.17 14.14 5.22
C ILE A 256 52.71 12.92 6.04
N MET A 257 52.50 11.78 5.40
CA MET A 257 52.13 10.54 6.09
C MET A 257 53.25 10.06 7.02
N GLU A 258 54.48 10.07 6.57
CA GLU A 258 55.64 9.60 7.32
C GLU A 258 56.00 10.53 8.50
N GLN A 259 55.98 11.83 8.29
CA GLN A 259 56.44 12.82 9.27
C GLN A 259 55.38 13.16 10.35
N PHE A 260 54.12 13.22 9.97
CA PHE A 260 53.05 13.69 10.87
C PHE A 260 52.05 12.60 11.26
N GLY A 261 52.16 11.37 10.70
CA GLY A 261 51.34 10.25 11.04
C GLY A 261 49.87 10.38 10.55
N PHE A 262 49.65 11.11 9.44
CA PHE A 262 48.38 11.12 8.74
C PHE A 262 48.25 9.86 7.88
N ASP A 263 46.99 9.42 7.72
CA ASP A 263 46.71 8.33 6.77
C ASP A 263 46.49 8.83 5.34
N ASP A 264 46.33 7.88 4.40
CA ASP A 264 46.20 8.18 2.98
C ASP A 264 45.04 9.13 2.63
N PRO A 265 43.78 8.97 3.13
CA PRO A 265 42.70 9.89 2.90
C PRO A 265 42.93 11.29 3.48
N GLN A 266 43.53 11.37 4.68
CA GLN A 266 43.80 12.64 5.35
C GLN A 266 44.91 13.39 4.60
N ALA A 267 46.01 12.72 4.28
CA ALA A 267 47.11 13.31 3.54
C ALA A 267 46.71 13.80 2.13
N ASP A 268 45.83 13.04 1.43
CA ASP A 268 45.27 13.45 0.14
C ASP A 268 44.40 14.71 0.27
N ALA A 269 43.62 14.82 1.31
CA ALA A 269 42.81 16.02 1.60
C ALA A 269 43.69 17.24 1.96
N ILE A 270 44.75 17.03 2.73
CA ILE A 270 45.69 18.08 3.14
C ILE A 270 46.46 18.62 1.92
N VAL A 271 47.02 17.76 1.05
CA VAL A 271 47.75 18.19 -0.15
C VAL A 271 46.88 18.95 -1.13
N LYS A 272 45.58 18.62 -1.20
CA LYS A 272 44.56 19.31 -2.02
C LYS A 272 44.02 20.57 -1.36
N LEU A 273 44.41 20.89 -0.12
CA LEU A 273 43.87 22.02 0.63
C LEU A 273 44.29 23.35 -0.03
N GLN A 274 43.35 24.21 -0.31
CA GLN A 274 43.62 25.56 -0.80
C GLN A 274 44.04 26.47 0.35
N LEU A 275 45.10 27.25 0.18
CA LEU A 275 45.59 28.20 1.21
C LEU A 275 44.53 29.13 1.77
N GLY A 276 43.53 29.53 0.97
CA GLY A 276 42.42 30.36 1.43
C GLY A 276 41.49 29.69 2.49
N ARG A 277 41.54 28.36 2.58
CA ARG A 277 40.79 27.58 3.60
C ARG A 277 41.45 27.55 4.97
N LEU A 278 42.68 28.07 5.07
CA LEU A 278 43.39 28.27 6.34
C LEU A 278 43.00 29.58 7.04
N ALA A 279 42.11 30.37 6.46
CA ALA A 279 41.57 31.57 7.13
C ALA A 279 40.74 31.18 8.35
N GLY A 280 40.83 31.95 9.44
CA GLY A 280 40.20 31.62 10.71
C GLY A 280 38.69 31.34 10.67
N LEU A 281 37.95 31.97 9.75
CA LEU A 281 36.53 31.73 9.52
C LEU A 281 36.25 30.33 8.92
N GLU A 282 37.12 29.81 8.08
CA GLU A 282 36.99 28.50 7.48
C GLU A 282 37.37 27.38 8.47
N ILE A 283 38.29 27.61 9.39
CA ILE A 283 38.63 26.71 10.50
C ILE A 283 37.40 26.52 11.40
N LEU A 284 36.71 27.60 11.78
CA LEU A 284 35.47 27.54 12.56
C LEU A 284 34.39 26.71 11.86
N LYS A 285 34.25 26.82 10.54
CA LYS A 285 33.30 25.99 9.79
C LYS A 285 33.66 24.50 9.82
N ILE A 286 34.95 24.15 9.75
CA ILE A 286 35.42 22.77 9.89
C ILE A 286 35.06 22.22 11.28
N GLU A 287 35.27 23.01 12.33
CA GLU A 287 34.92 22.62 13.69
C GLU A 287 33.41 22.46 13.89
N GLU A 288 32.57 23.35 13.34
CA GLU A 288 31.11 23.25 13.37
C GLU A 288 30.64 22.02 12.61
N GLU A 289 31.19 21.75 11.40
CA GLU A 289 30.86 20.55 10.61
C GLU A 289 31.25 19.29 11.36
N LEU A 290 32.46 19.24 11.94
CA LEU A 290 32.92 18.12 12.75
C LEU A 290 32.04 17.88 13.98
N GLY A 291 31.69 18.93 14.70
CA GLY A 291 30.79 18.87 15.84
C GLY A 291 29.41 18.29 15.49
N SER A 292 28.85 18.77 14.36
CA SER A 292 27.55 18.30 13.87
C SER A 292 27.59 16.83 13.41
N LEU A 293 28.69 16.43 12.75
CA LEU A 293 28.89 15.03 12.31
C LEU A 293 29.06 14.09 13.50
N ASN A 294 29.86 14.49 14.51
CA ASN A 294 30.06 13.67 15.71
C ASN A 294 28.75 13.52 16.53
N ALA A 295 27.87 14.51 16.53
CA ALA A 295 26.55 14.38 17.14
C ALA A 295 25.68 13.36 16.38
N LYS A 296 25.66 13.42 15.03
CA LYS A 296 24.94 12.46 14.19
C LYS A 296 25.50 11.06 14.32
N ILE A 297 26.83 10.90 14.34
CA ILE A 297 27.48 9.59 14.50
C ILE A 297 27.02 8.94 15.80
N ARG A 298 27.00 9.66 16.92
CA ARG A 298 26.54 9.15 18.21
C ARG A 298 25.06 8.74 18.17
N ASP A 299 24.21 9.57 17.57
CA ASP A 299 22.79 9.26 17.44
C ASP A 299 22.57 8.00 16.59
N TRP A 300 23.26 7.84 15.45
CA TRP A 300 23.16 6.65 14.62
C TRP A 300 23.72 5.40 15.27
N GLU A 301 24.79 5.52 16.09
CA GLU A 301 25.32 4.41 16.88
C GLU A 301 24.31 3.96 17.94
N GLU A 302 23.66 4.90 18.60
CA GLU A 302 22.60 4.61 19.56
C GLU A 302 21.37 3.96 18.90
N ILE A 303 20.96 4.45 17.72
CA ILE A 303 19.87 3.83 16.93
C ILE A 303 20.20 2.39 16.58
N LEU A 304 21.43 2.10 16.12
CA LEU A 304 21.82 0.75 15.73
C LEU A 304 22.01 -0.19 16.93
N ALA A 305 22.24 0.34 18.13
CA ALA A 305 22.40 -0.42 19.37
C ALA A 305 21.05 -0.79 20.04
N ASP A 306 19.96 -0.11 19.69
CA ASP A 306 18.65 -0.28 20.31
C ASP A 306 17.57 -0.61 19.27
N ASP A 307 17.10 -1.86 19.31
CA ASP A 307 16.04 -2.34 18.40
C ASP A 307 14.73 -1.54 18.55
N ALA A 308 14.42 -1.07 19.76
CA ALA A 308 13.22 -0.27 20.01
C ALA A 308 13.28 1.08 19.29
N ARG A 309 14.45 1.73 19.24
CA ARG A 309 14.64 2.98 18.48
C ARG A 309 14.49 2.79 16.97
N VAL A 310 14.93 1.66 16.42
CA VAL A 310 14.73 1.34 15.01
C VAL A 310 13.25 1.20 14.70
N LEU A 311 12.49 0.47 15.50
CA LEU A 311 11.05 0.30 15.35
C LEU A 311 10.28 1.62 15.51
N GLU A 312 10.73 2.51 16.40
CA GLU A 312 10.13 3.84 16.56
C GLU A 312 10.31 4.70 15.28
N ILE A 313 11.48 4.58 14.62
CA ILE A 313 11.71 5.25 13.33
C ILE A 313 10.77 4.66 12.27
N VAL A 314 10.65 3.34 12.17
CA VAL A 314 9.72 2.69 11.25
C VAL A 314 8.29 3.19 11.50
N LYS A 315 7.85 3.23 12.76
CA LYS A 315 6.52 3.72 13.15
C LYS A 315 6.32 5.18 12.74
N SER A 316 7.28 6.05 13.02
CA SER A 316 7.19 7.48 12.69
C SER A 316 7.12 7.72 11.17
N GLU A 317 7.89 6.98 10.37
CA GLU A 317 7.87 7.04 8.91
C GLU A 317 6.54 6.54 8.35
N LEU A 318 5.97 5.47 8.88
CA LEU A 318 4.65 4.96 8.50
C LEU A 318 3.55 5.97 8.82
N LEU A 319 3.55 6.57 10.00
CA LEU A 319 2.58 7.61 10.38
C LEU A 319 2.69 8.86 9.50
N GLU A 320 3.90 9.24 9.11
CA GLU A 320 4.09 10.34 8.14
C GLU A 320 3.52 9.98 6.75
N MET A 321 3.68 8.74 6.30
CA MET A 321 3.05 8.27 5.06
C MET A 321 1.53 8.30 5.14
N LYS A 322 0.95 7.87 6.28
CA LYS A 322 -0.50 7.98 6.53
C LYS A 322 -0.96 9.43 6.47
N ARG A 323 -0.22 10.35 7.10
CA ARG A 323 -0.57 11.79 7.11
C ARG A 323 -0.56 12.41 5.71
N ARG A 324 0.38 11.98 4.84
CA ARG A 324 0.53 12.56 3.49
C ARG A 324 -0.40 11.96 2.46
N PHE A 325 -0.68 10.67 2.54
CA PHE A 325 -1.31 9.90 1.47
C PHE A 325 -2.53 9.10 1.93
N GLY A 326 -2.90 9.18 3.21
CA GLY A 326 -4.09 8.52 3.73
C GLY A 326 -5.35 9.11 3.13
N ASP A 327 -6.27 8.24 2.73
CA ASP A 327 -7.60 8.56 2.25
C ASP A 327 -8.66 7.77 3.02
N ASP A 328 -9.92 8.17 2.87
CA ASP A 328 -11.04 7.48 3.48
C ASP A 328 -11.37 6.20 2.72
N ARG A 329 -11.90 5.22 3.44
CA ARG A 329 -12.40 3.96 2.86
C ARG A 329 -13.53 4.24 1.86
N ARG A 330 -13.44 3.62 0.69
CA ARG A 330 -14.43 3.73 -0.39
C ARG A 330 -15.42 2.58 -0.38
N THR A 331 -14.93 1.35 -0.11
CA THR A 331 -15.74 0.12 -0.14
C THR A 331 -16.46 -0.06 1.20
N GLU A 332 -17.77 -0.20 1.15
CA GLU A 332 -18.60 -0.50 2.31
C GLU A 332 -18.55 -1.99 2.63
N ILE A 333 -18.68 -2.36 3.91
CA ILE A 333 -18.72 -3.75 4.35
C ILE A 333 -20.01 -3.98 5.11
N GLU A 334 -20.91 -4.74 4.50
CA GLU A 334 -22.16 -5.15 5.15
C GLU A 334 -21.95 -6.41 6.01
N THR A 335 -22.73 -6.52 7.07
CA THR A 335 -22.66 -7.68 7.98
C THR A 335 -23.49 -8.86 7.50
N VAL A 336 -24.40 -8.62 6.55
CA VAL A 336 -25.32 -9.62 6.01
C VAL A 336 -24.62 -10.38 4.88
N THR A 337 -24.70 -11.70 4.91
CA THR A 337 -24.30 -12.56 3.80
C THR A 337 -25.26 -12.32 2.65
N GLY A 338 -24.77 -11.78 1.55
CA GLY A 338 -25.60 -11.42 0.39
C GLY A 338 -25.92 -12.60 -0.52
N GLU A 339 -26.27 -13.76 0.03
CA GLU A 339 -26.94 -14.80 -0.73
C GLU A 339 -28.38 -14.34 -0.97
N VAL A 340 -28.73 -14.14 -2.23
CA VAL A 340 -30.10 -13.86 -2.63
C VAL A 340 -30.84 -15.18 -2.51
N ASP A 341 -31.78 -15.27 -1.59
CA ASP A 341 -32.61 -16.45 -1.44
C ASP A 341 -33.48 -16.63 -2.69
N ILE A 342 -33.82 -17.89 -3.01
CA ILE A 342 -34.70 -18.18 -4.15
C ILE A 342 -36.03 -17.45 -4.01
N GLU A 343 -36.49 -17.27 -2.79
CA GLU A 343 -37.71 -16.51 -2.44
C GLU A 343 -37.63 -15.04 -2.87
N ASP A 344 -36.45 -14.41 -2.80
CA ASP A 344 -36.22 -13.00 -3.21
C ASP A 344 -36.27 -12.80 -4.75
N LEU A 345 -36.29 -13.88 -5.51
CA LEU A 345 -36.35 -13.86 -6.98
C LEU A 345 -37.76 -14.05 -7.51
N ILE A 346 -38.69 -14.44 -6.65
CA ILE A 346 -40.08 -14.73 -7.01
C ILE A 346 -40.89 -13.48 -6.77
N ALA A 347 -41.63 -13.02 -7.79
CA ALA A 347 -42.57 -11.93 -7.65
C ALA A 347 -43.73 -12.37 -6.74
N GLU A 348 -44.10 -11.51 -5.78
CA GLU A 348 -45.34 -11.76 -5.01
C GLU A 348 -46.53 -11.76 -5.92
N GLU A 349 -47.21 -12.91 -6.02
CA GLU A 349 -48.46 -13.09 -6.77
C GLU A 349 -49.58 -13.43 -5.77
N GLN A 350 -50.76 -12.85 -5.98
CA GLN A 350 -51.92 -13.25 -5.26
C GLN A 350 -52.45 -14.57 -5.83
N CYS A 351 -52.14 -15.65 -5.15
CA CYS A 351 -52.62 -16.98 -5.49
C CYS A 351 -53.84 -17.36 -4.63
N VAL A 352 -54.85 -17.92 -5.28
CA VAL A 352 -55.97 -18.55 -4.59
C VAL A 352 -55.76 -20.04 -4.68
N TYR A 353 -55.60 -20.68 -3.55
CA TYR A 353 -55.55 -22.14 -3.47
C TYR A 353 -56.79 -22.70 -2.76
N THR A 354 -57.20 -23.85 -3.21
CA THR A 354 -58.32 -24.56 -2.57
C THR A 354 -57.76 -25.82 -1.90
N LEU A 355 -58.06 -25.95 -0.60
CA LEU A 355 -57.67 -27.12 0.16
C LEU A 355 -58.91 -28.07 0.14
N THR A 356 -58.70 -29.32 -0.34
CA THR A 356 -59.75 -30.32 -0.28
C THR A 356 -59.87 -30.90 1.14
N GLU A 357 -61.03 -31.48 1.45
CA GLU A 357 -61.32 -32.07 2.78
C GLU A 357 -60.33 -33.25 3.10
N ALA A 358 -59.69 -33.81 2.11
CA ALA A 358 -58.66 -34.85 2.22
C ALA A 358 -57.23 -34.30 2.38
N GLY A 359 -57.01 -32.93 2.45
CA GLY A 359 -55.72 -32.30 2.67
C GLY A 359 -54.86 -32.14 1.43
N TYR A 360 -55.39 -32.21 0.22
CA TYR A 360 -54.70 -31.94 -1.03
C TYR A 360 -54.90 -30.43 -1.41
N ILE A 361 -53.77 -29.77 -1.82
CA ILE A 361 -53.75 -28.43 -2.37
C ILE A 361 -53.76 -28.47 -3.88
#